data_fbdf51dacec3a2161b5de59be3176d5a
#
_entry.id   fbdf51dacec3a2161b5de59be3176d5a
#
_cell.length_a   1.000
_cell.length_b   1.000
_cell.length_c   1.000
_cell.angle_alpha   90.00
_cell.angle_beta   90.00
_cell.angle_gamma   90.00
#
_symmetry.space_group_name_H-M   'P 1'
#
loop_
_entity.id
_entity.type
_entity.pdbx_description
1 polymer ?
#
loop_
_entity_poly.entity_id
_entity_poly.type
_entity_poly.pdbx_seq_one_letter_code
_entity_poly.pdbx_strand_id
1 'polypeptide(L)'
;SKAKEHFGISYLRPYQELVIRHILEAEENEVESNLLVCLPTGSGKSICFMLPSLIIKKKTIIIYPLLSLMKDQENRFRNAGIPAITLKGGMDKDILSFEINRFLSEEASVLITNPEMLLYLIESNRIKKAQGNISMMIIDEAHTSIVWGESFRESFLKLPDIIDYLQPKHISAYTATMDKRIESGIIKLIFKSTTPYII
;
A
#
# COMPACT_ATOMS: atom_id res chain seq x y z
N SER A 1 20.44 13.64 -0.89
CA SER A 1 19.61 12.48 -1.24
C SER A 1 18.13 12.86 -1.11
N LYS A 2 17.27 12.21 -1.90
CA LYS A 2 15.81 12.44 -1.83
C LYS A 2 15.23 12.20 -0.41
N ALA A 3 15.79 11.28 0.35
CA ALA A 3 15.40 11.04 1.73
C ALA A 3 15.61 12.28 2.62
N LYS A 4 16.74 12.98 2.46
CA LYS A 4 17.02 14.22 3.21
C LYS A 4 16.16 15.38 2.74
N GLU A 5 15.99 15.53 1.45
CA GLU A 5 15.26 16.65 0.83
C GLU A 5 13.77 16.61 1.16
N HIS A 6 13.12 15.45 1.01
CA HIS A 6 11.66 15.31 1.13
C HIS A 6 11.18 14.88 2.52
N PHE A 7 12.03 14.19 3.29
CA PHE A 7 11.66 13.61 4.58
C PHE A 7 12.50 14.11 5.75
N GLY A 8 13.53 14.96 5.52
CA GLY A 8 14.45 15.41 6.55
C GLY A 8 15.34 14.31 7.13
N ILE A 9 15.42 13.15 6.48
CA ILE A 9 16.14 11.97 6.96
C ILE A 9 17.57 11.99 6.43
N SER A 10 18.54 12.17 7.34
CA SER A 10 19.96 12.23 6.98
C SER A 10 20.56 10.88 6.62
N TYR A 11 20.05 9.80 7.20
CA TYR A 11 20.45 8.42 6.93
C TYR A 11 19.25 7.47 7.07
N LEU A 12 19.25 6.42 6.29
CA LEU A 12 18.28 5.32 6.42
C LEU A 12 18.86 4.28 7.41
N ARG A 13 17.99 3.70 8.21
CA ARG A 13 18.36 2.54 9.03
C ARG A 13 18.60 1.32 8.13
N PRO A 14 19.47 0.37 8.49
CA PRO A 14 19.82 -0.76 7.63
C PRO A 14 18.60 -1.52 7.07
N TYR A 15 17.59 -1.77 7.89
CA TYR A 15 16.38 -2.45 7.45
C TYR A 15 15.52 -1.60 6.50
N GLN A 16 15.50 -0.27 6.68
CA GLN A 16 14.80 0.64 5.74
C GLN A 16 15.50 0.62 4.39
N GLU A 17 16.82 0.70 4.39
CA GLU A 17 17.62 0.62 3.18
C GLU A 17 17.41 -0.71 2.45
N LEU A 18 17.37 -1.82 3.18
CA LEU A 18 17.13 -3.15 2.61
C LEU A 18 15.78 -3.24 1.89
N VAL A 19 14.69 -2.80 2.55
CA VAL A 19 13.34 -2.80 1.96
C VAL A 19 13.29 -1.90 0.72
N ILE A 20 13.79 -0.66 0.85
CA ILE A 20 13.75 0.33 -0.24
C ILE A 20 14.55 -0.16 -1.44
N ARG A 21 15.76 -0.67 -1.20
CA ARG A 21 16.63 -1.21 -2.25
C ARG A 21 15.96 -2.37 -2.98
N HIS A 22 15.37 -3.32 -2.24
CA HIS A 22 14.68 -4.46 -2.83
C HIS A 22 13.57 -4.04 -3.79
N ILE A 23 12.74 -3.06 -3.41
CA ILE A 23 11.66 -2.54 -4.27
C ILE A 23 12.23 -1.84 -5.51
N LEU A 24 13.25 -0.99 -5.32
CA LEU A 24 13.82 -0.21 -6.42
C LEU A 24 14.57 -1.11 -7.42
N GLU A 25 15.34 -2.09 -6.95
CA GLU A 25 16.02 -3.08 -7.79
C GLU A 25 15.03 -3.95 -8.56
N ALA A 26 13.93 -4.37 -7.93
CA ALA A 26 12.88 -5.11 -8.60
C ALA A 26 12.20 -4.29 -9.71
N GLU A 27 11.95 -3.00 -9.44
CA GLU A 27 11.39 -2.09 -10.46
C GLU A 27 12.36 -1.84 -11.61
N GLU A 28 13.66 -1.63 -11.32
CA GLU A 28 14.71 -1.41 -12.33
C GLU A 28 14.91 -2.65 -13.22
N ASN A 29 14.87 -3.84 -12.64
CA ASN A 29 15.03 -5.10 -13.36
C ASN A 29 13.72 -5.62 -13.99
N GLU A 30 12.63 -4.86 -13.87
CA GLU A 30 11.29 -5.22 -14.39
C GLU A 30 10.74 -6.56 -13.86
N VAL A 31 11.11 -6.95 -12.63
CA VAL A 31 10.61 -8.17 -11.98
C VAL A 31 9.57 -7.85 -10.92
N GLU A 32 8.69 -8.80 -10.66
CA GLU A 32 7.73 -8.72 -9.55
C GLU A 32 8.44 -8.84 -8.20
N SER A 33 7.88 -8.20 -7.18
CA SER A 33 8.40 -8.25 -5.82
C SER A 33 7.28 -8.44 -4.81
N ASN A 34 7.44 -9.45 -3.96
CA ASN A 34 6.55 -9.73 -2.83
C ASN A 34 7.35 -9.63 -1.52
N LEU A 35 6.96 -8.68 -0.67
CA LEU A 35 7.64 -8.40 0.61
C LEU A 35 6.69 -8.57 1.79
N LEU A 36 7.15 -9.25 2.82
CA LEU A 36 6.54 -9.23 4.15
C LEU A 36 7.53 -8.59 5.14
N VAL A 37 7.17 -7.41 5.64
CA VAL A 37 8.05 -6.57 6.44
C VAL A 37 7.53 -6.48 7.87
N CYS A 38 8.29 -7.03 8.83
CA CYS A 38 7.95 -6.99 10.25
C CYS A 38 8.83 -5.96 10.97
N LEU A 39 8.27 -4.79 11.23
CA LEU A 39 8.97 -3.70 11.89
C LEU A 39 8.11 -3.11 13.02
N PRO A 40 8.71 -2.88 14.21
CA PRO A 40 7.98 -2.35 15.37
C PRO A 40 7.31 -1.00 15.07
N THR A 41 6.27 -0.68 15.85
CA THR A 41 5.67 0.66 15.83
C THR A 41 6.75 1.71 16.16
N GLY A 42 6.74 2.83 15.45
CA GLY A 42 7.74 3.89 15.63
C GLY A 42 9.10 3.63 14.94
N SER A 43 9.29 2.49 14.28
CA SER A 43 10.53 2.18 13.54
C SER A 43 10.73 3.00 12.26
N GLY A 44 9.73 3.78 11.84
CA GLY A 44 9.77 4.52 10.59
C GLY A 44 9.38 3.67 9.38
N LYS A 45 8.47 2.70 9.53
CA LYS A 45 7.95 1.87 8.43
C LYS A 45 7.53 2.66 7.19
N SER A 46 6.87 3.81 7.39
CA SER A 46 6.31 4.60 6.29
C SER A 46 7.34 5.02 5.25
N ILE A 47 8.59 5.29 5.65
CA ILE A 47 9.65 5.67 4.68
C ILE A 47 9.96 4.53 3.71
N CYS A 48 9.77 3.28 4.13
CA CYS A 48 10.04 2.10 3.32
C CYS A 48 9.17 2.00 2.06
N PHE A 49 7.99 2.65 2.06
CA PHE A 49 7.13 2.73 0.88
C PHE A 49 6.96 4.15 0.33
N MET A 50 7.08 5.19 1.16
CA MET A 50 6.98 6.57 0.70
C MET A 50 8.16 6.97 -0.20
N LEU A 51 9.38 6.58 0.17
CA LEU A 51 10.56 6.90 -0.65
C LEU A 51 10.56 6.17 -2.00
N PRO A 52 10.25 4.86 -2.10
CA PRO A 52 10.03 4.22 -3.39
C PRO A 52 8.92 4.90 -4.22
N SER A 53 7.77 5.26 -3.62
CA SER A 53 6.70 5.97 -4.34
C SER A 53 7.16 7.29 -4.94
N LEU A 54 7.99 8.05 -4.21
CA LEU A 54 8.60 9.30 -4.69
C LEU A 54 9.58 9.08 -5.85
N ILE A 55 10.32 7.97 -5.83
CA ILE A 55 11.36 7.67 -6.83
C ILE A 55 10.75 7.09 -8.10
N ILE A 56 9.89 6.09 -7.94
CA ILE A 56 9.26 5.35 -9.05
C ILE A 56 8.25 6.23 -9.80
N LYS A 57 7.51 7.08 -9.08
CA LYS A 57 6.49 8.00 -9.63
C LYS A 57 5.41 7.32 -10.48
N LYS A 58 5.15 6.04 -10.21
CA LYS A 58 4.07 5.27 -10.81
C LYS A 58 2.93 5.08 -9.81
N LYS A 59 1.78 4.60 -10.26
CA LYS A 59 0.59 4.40 -9.41
C LYS A 59 0.89 3.45 -8.26
N THR A 60 0.60 3.93 -7.05
CA THR A 60 0.72 3.20 -5.80
C THR A 60 -0.62 3.19 -5.08
N ILE A 61 -1.06 2.03 -4.61
CA ILE A 61 -2.23 1.90 -3.74
C ILE A 61 -1.76 1.49 -2.35
N ILE A 62 -2.23 2.20 -1.32
CA ILE A 62 -1.93 1.89 0.07
C ILE A 62 -3.23 1.57 0.79
N ILE A 63 -3.29 0.37 1.35
CA ILE A 63 -4.46 -0.16 2.06
C ILE A 63 -4.22 -0.05 3.56
N TYR A 64 -5.10 0.68 4.24
CA TYR A 64 -5.13 0.80 5.69
C TYR A 64 -6.38 0.15 6.28
N PRO A 65 -6.27 -0.52 7.44
CA PRO A 65 -7.42 -1.13 8.10
C PRO A 65 -8.34 -0.11 8.79
N LEU A 66 -7.81 1.04 9.19
CA LEU A 66 -8.51 2.06 9.97
C LEU A 66 -8.53 3.41 9.26
N LEU A 67 -9.71 4.01 9.18
CA LEU A 67 -9.93 5.32 8.55
C LEU A 67 -9.14 6.45 9.24
N SER A 68 -8.93 6.36 10.56
CA SER A 68 -8.17 7.36 11.31
C SER A 68 -6.71 7.46 10.88
N LEU A 69 -6.11 6.35 10.45
CA LEU A 69 -4.72 6.33 10.00
C LEU A 69 -4.54 6.96 8.61
N MET A 70 -5.59 6.94 7.78
CA MET A 70 -5.50 7.34 6.38
C MET A 70 -5.22 8.84 6.22
N LYS A 71 -5.86 9.70 7.03
CA LYS A 71 -5.67 11.14 6.94
C LYS A 71 -4.27 11.60 7.36
N ASP A 72 -3.73 10.99 8.41
CA ASP A 72 -2.37 11.28 8.85
C ASP A 72 -1.34 10.88 7.78
N GLN A 73 -1.57 9.77 7.12
CA GLN A 73 -0.71 9.33 6.02
C GLN A 73 -0.82 10.25 4.80
N GLU A 74 -2.03 10.66 4.42
CA GLU A 74 -2.22 11.64 3.34
C GLU A 74 -1.40 12.92 3.59
N ASN A 75 -1.47 13.44 4.82
CA ASN A 75 -0.69 14.62 5.20
C ASN A 75 0.82 14.39 5.08
N ARG A 76 1.30 13.20 5.46
CA ARG A 76 2.73 12.84 5.33
C ARG A 76 3.17 12.80 3.88
N PHE A 77 2.38 12.19 2.98
CA PHE A 77 2.66 12.19 1.54
C PHE A 77 2.66 13.60 0.97
N ARG A 78 1.67 14.42 1.32
CA ARG A 78 1.59 15.82 0.88
C ARG A 78 2.79 16.64 1.34
N ASN A 79 3.19 16.50 2.61
CA ASN A 79 4.37 17.20 3.15
C ASN A 79 5.68 16.75 2.49
N ALA A 80 5.75 15.54 2.00
CA ALA A 80 6.88 15.02 1.23
C ALA A 80 6.84 15.42 -0.26
N GLY A 81 5.83 16.18 -0.69
CA GLY A 81 5.66 16.57 -2.08
C GLY A 81 5.20 15.44 -3.00
N ILE A 82 4.58 14.39 -2.45
CA ILE A 82 4.04 13.26 -3.21
C ILE A 82 2.54 13.47 -3.39
N PRO A 83 2.03 13.60 -4.63
CA PRO A 83 0.61 13.75 -4.89
C PRO A 83 -0.17 12.50 -4.45
N ALA A 84 -0.91 12.62 -3.36
CA ALA A 84 -1.72 11.54 -2.78
C ALA A 84 -3.16 11.97 -2.61
N ILE A 85 -4.07 11.02 -2.79
CA ILE A 85 -5.49 11.16 -2.50
C ILE A 85 -5.95 10.09 -1.52
N THR A 86 -7.00 10.40 -0.77
CA THR A 86 -7.66 9.45 0.13
C THR A 86 -9.09 9.21 -0.32
N LEU A 87 -9.44 7.93 -0.55
CA LEU A 87 -10.81 7.51 -0.82
C LEU A 87 -11.33 6.63 0.32
N LYS A 88 -12.51 6.98 0.82
CA LYS A 88 -13.17 6.28 1.94
C LYS A 88 -14.69 6.30 1.79
N GLY A 89 -15.37 5.42 2.51
CA GLY A 89 -16.83 5.41 2.57
C GLY A 89 -17.42 6.73 3.07
N GLY A 90 -18.62 7.07 2.61
CA GLY A 90 -19.34 8.28 3.01
C GLY A 90 -18.87 9.58 2.37
N MET A 91 -18.00 9.53 1.38
CA MET A 91 -17.63 10.70 0.59
C MET A 91 -18.80 11.13 -0.32
N ASP A 92 -18.90 12.44 -0.55
CA ASP A 92 -19.79 12.99 -1.56
C ASP A 92 -19.45 12.41 -2.95
N LYS A 93 -20.47 12.16 -3.78
CA LYS A 93 -20.30 11.49 -5.07
C LYS A 93 -19.45 12.30 -6.07
N ASP A 94 -19.58 13.62 -6.07
CA ASP A 94 -18.85 14.48 -6.98
C ASP A 94 -17.39 14.60 -6.54
N ILE A 95 -17.14 14.73 -5.23
CA ILE A 95 -15.79 14.69 -4.66
C ILE A 95 -15.13 13.34 -4.94
N LEU A 96 -15.83 12.22 -4.73
CA LEU A 96 -15.32 10.90 -5.01
C LEU A 96 -14.94 10.75 -6.50
N SER A 97 -15.80 11.20 -7.40
CA SER A 97 -15.57 11.14 -8.85
C SER A 97 -14.38 12.03 -9.26
N PHE A 98 -14.26 13.20 -8.68
CA PHE A 98 -13.14 14.11 -8.90
C PHE A 98 -11.80 13.47 -8.47
N GLU A 99 -11.73 12.97 -7.25
CA GLU A 99 -10.50 12.37 -6.73
C GLU A 99 -10.10 11.08 -7.48
N ILE A 100 -11.07 10.23 -7.86
CA ILE A 100 -10.80 9.07 -8.71
C ILE A 100 -10.16 9.50 -10.04
N ASN A 101 -10.71 10.53 -10.68
CA ASN A 101 -10.17 11.04 -11.95
C ASN A 101 -8.74 11.55 -11.78
N ARG A 102 -8.42 12.25 -10.69
CA ARG A 102 -7.05 12.67 -10.39
C ARG A 102 -6.07 11.50 -10.30
N PHE A 103 -6.49 10.40 -9.66
CA PHE A 103 -5.67 9.20 -9.61
C PHE A 103 -5.52 8.53 -10.98
N LEU A 104 -6.60 8.47 -11.77
CA LEU A 104 -6.58 7.82 -13.08
C LEU A 104 -5.84 8.64 -14.14
N SER A 105 -5.84 9.98 -14.02
CA SER A 105 -5.14 10.91 -14.95
C SER A 105 -3.69 11.20 -14.59
N GLU A 106 -3.13 10.55 -13.55
CA GLU A 106 -1.76 10.74 -13.08
C GLU A 106 -1.48 12.06 -12.34
N GLU A 107 -2.50 12.88 -12.08
CA GLU A 107 -2.38 14.05 -11.19
C GLU A 107 -2.09 13.66 -9.74
N ALA A 108 -2.52 12.47 -9.35
CA ALA A 108 -2.14 11.85 -8.09
C ALA A 108 -1.52 10.47 -8.35
N SER A 109 -0.33 10.24 -7.82
CA SER A 109 0.38 8.96 -7.96
C SER A 109 0.04 7.95 -6.86
N VAL A 110 -0.49 8.40 -5.73
CA VAL A 110 -0.78 7.57 -4.56
C VAL A 110 -2.26 7.63 -4.20
N LEU A 111 -2.87 6.45 -4.11
CA LEU A 111 -4.21 6.25 -3.57
C LEU A 111 -4.13 5.60 -2.19
N ILE A 112 -4.62 6.29 -1.17
CA ILE A 112 -4.77 5.80 0.20
C ILE A 112 -6.23 5.40 0.40
N THR A 113 -6.49 4.17 0.80
CA THR A 113 -7.85 3.64 0.89
C THR A 113 -7.95 2.43 1.82
N ASN A 114 -9.11 1.81 1.87
CA ASN A 114 -9.40 0.56 2.58
C ASN A 114 -9.98 -0.50 1.63
N PRO A 115 -10.03 -1.78 2.02
CA PRO A 115 -10.53 -2.84 1.16
C PRO A 115 -11.98 -2.63 0.71
N GLU A 116 -12.85 -2.12 1.59
CA GLU A 116 -14.26 -1.86 1.28
C GLU A 116 -14.42 -0.88 0.12
N MET A 117 -13.64 0.21 0.15
CA MET A 117 -13.68 1.20 -0.91
C MET A 117 -13.13 0.63 -2.22
N LEU A 118 -12.04 -0.15 -2.19
CA LEU A 118 -11.52 -0.79 -3.40
C LEU A 118 -12.53 -1.74 -4.03
N LEU A 119 -13.20 -2.56 -3.23
CA LEU A 119 -14.28 -3.44 -3.73
C LEU A 119 -15.38 -2.62 -4.39
N TYR A 120 -15.86 -1.57 -3.74
CA TYR A 120 -16.87 -0.67 -4.33
C TYR A 120 -16.41 -0.08 -5.67
N LEU A 121 -15.15 0.38 -5.77
CA LEU A 121 -14.59 0.95 -7.00
C LEU A 121 -14.46 -0.10 -8.11
N ILE A 122 -14.12 -1.34 -7.78
CA ILE A 122 -14.02 -2.46 -8.71
C ILE A 122 -15.43 -2.84 -9.21
N GLU A 123 -16.38 -3.08 -8.31
CA GLU A 123 -17.76 -3.48 -8.63
C GLU A 123 -18.49 -2.41 -9.45
N SER A 124 -18.22 -1.14 -9.18
CA SER A 124 -18.78 -0.01 -9.93
C SER A 124 -18.02 0.33 -11.22
N ASN A 125 -16.99 -0.43 -11.60
CA ASN A 125 -16.11 -0.20 -12.75
C ASN A 125 -15.38 1.17 -12.75
N ARG A 126 -15.30 1.84 -11.61
CA ARG A 126 -14.69 3.19 -11.52
C ARG A 126 -13.17 3.18 -11.55
N ILE A 127 -12.53 2.05 -11.24
CA ILE A 127 -11.06 1.93 -11.20
C ILE A 127 -10.51 1.03 -12.33
N LYS A 128 -11.33 0.66 -13.31
CA LYS A 128 -10.95 -0.25 -14.41
C LYS A 128 -9.68 0.19 -15.15
N LYS A 129 -9.50 1.49 -15.36
CA LYS A 129 -8.30 2.03 -16.04
C LYS A 129 -6.99 1.83 -15.25
N ALA A 130 -7.07 1.54 -13.96
CA ALA A 130 -5.90 1.25 -13.14
C ALA A 130 -5.47 -0.23 -13.20
N GLN A 131 -6.31 -1.12 -13.72
CA GLN A 131 -6.01 -2.55 -13.85
C GLN A 131 -4.74 -2.76 -14.69
N GLY A 132 -3.78 -3.51 -14.15
CA GLY A 132 -2.49 -3.75 -14.78
C GLY A 132 -1.52 -2.56 -14.80
N ASN A 133 -1.92 -1.41 -14.23
CA ASN A 133 -1.13 -0.17 -14.20
C ASN A 133 -0.68 0.23 -12.78
N ILE A 134 -0.85 -0.64 -11.81
CA ILE A 134 -0.41 -0.41 -10.43
C ILE A 134 1.01 -0.94 -10.26
N SER A 135 1.96 -0.03 -9.98
CA SER A 135 3.35 -0.44 -9.70
C SER A 135 3.45 -1.06 -8.30
N MET A 136 2.90 -0.40 -7.29
CA MET A 136 3.00 -0.88 -5.92
C MET A 136 1.64 -0.98 -5.24
N MET A 137 1.43 -2.06 -4.49
CA MET A 137 0.33 -2.21 -3.55
C MET A 137 0.92 -2.47 -2.16
N ILE A 138 0.59 -1.60 -1.23
CA ILE A 138 1.04 -1.62 0.15
C ILE A 138 -0.13 -1.99 1.04
N ILE A 139 0.03 -3.02 1.89
CA ILE A 139 -0.94 -3.37 2.92
C ILE A 139 -0.29 -3.07 4.27
N ASP A 140 -0.66 -1.95 4.88
CA ASP A 140 -0.14 -1.60 6.21
C ASP A 140 -0.99 -2.22 7.32
N GLU A 141 -0.36 -2.48 8.46
CA GLU A 141 -0.94 -3.19 9.60
C GLU A 141 -1.60 -4.53 9.19
N ALA A 142 -0.92 -5.29 8.33
CA ALA A 142 -1.44 -6.50 7.69
C ALA A 142 -1.89 -7.59 8.68
N HIS A 143 -1.37 -7.60 9.92
CA HIS A 143 -1.82 -8.52 10.97
C HIS A 143 -3.32 -8.35 11.29
N THR A 144 -3.88 -7.17 11.09
CA THR A 144 -5.30 -6.90 11.35
C THR A 144 -6.21 -7.75 10.47
N SER A 145 -5.79 -8.06 9.25
CA SER A 145 -6.52 -8.93 8.33
C SER A 145 -6.66 -10.36 8.86
N ILE A 146 -5.73 -10.79 9.72
CA ILE A 146 -5.70 -12.14 10.29
C ILE A 146 -6.38 -12.18 11.66
N VAL A 147 -6.13 -11.17 12.49
CA VAL A 147 -6.67 -11.11 13.86
C VAL A 147 -8.17 -10.79 13.87
N TRP A 148 -8.62 -9.94 12.95
CA TRP A 148 -10.00 -9.44 12.89
C TRP A 148 -10.87 -10.11 11.81
N GLY A 149 -10.27 -10.93 10.93
CA GLY A 149 -10.87 -11.45 9.71
C GLY A 149 -12.19 -12.22 9.89
N GLU A 150 -12.36 -12.95 10.98
CA GLU A 150 -13.55 -13.77 11.20
C GLU A 150 -14.74 -13.02 11.81
N SER A 151 -14.51 -11.85 12.44
CA SER A 151 -15.59 -11.16 13.17
C SER A 151 -15.78 -9.68 12.83
N PHE A 152 -14.88 -9.05 12.10
CA PHE A 152 -14.93 -7.59 11.96
C PHE A 152 -14.93 -7.02 10.55
N ARG A 153 -14.31 -7.67 9.52
CA ARG A 153 -14.32 -7.13 8.14
C ARG A 153 -14.16 -8.23 7.09
N GLU A 154 -15.27 -8.69 6.56
CA GLU A 154 -15.31 -9.60 5.39
C GLU A 154 -14.50 -9.06 4.19
N SER A 155 -14.41 -7.74 4.06
CA SER A 155 -13.67 -7.07 2.99
C SER A 155 -12.17 -7.39 2.96
N PHE A 156 -11.54 -7.67 4.13
CA PHE A 156 -10.15 -8.12 4.15
C PHE A 156 -9.96 -9.51 3.55
N LEU A 157 -10.97 -10.39 3.67
CA LEU A 157 -10.94 -11.71 3.04
C LEU A 157 -11.01 -11.61 1.51
N LYS A 158 -11.39 -10.45 0.98
CA LYS A 158 -11.45 -10.14 -0.45
C LYS A 158 -10.16 -9.52 -1.01
N LEU A 159 -9.11 -9.35 -0.19
CA LEU A 159 -7.81 -8.88 -0.68
C LEU A 159 -7.26 -9.70 -1.85
N PRO A 160 -7.37 -11.06 -1.88
CA PRO A 160 -6.94 -11.83 -3.04
C PRO A 160 -7.66 -11.41 -4.33
N ASP A 161 -8.99 -11.19 -4.26
CA ASP A 161 -9.78 -10.78 -5.43
C ASP A 161 -9.39 -9.37 -5.91
N ILE A 162 -9.12 -8.45 -4.98
CA ILE A 162 -8.64 -7.10 -5.27
C ILE A 162 -7.26 -7.13 -5.96
N ILE A 163 -6.34 -7.94 -5.43
CA ILE A 163 -4.99 -8.11 -5.98
C ILE A 163 -5.08 -8.69 -7.39
N ASP A 164 -5.91 -9.72 -7.60
CA ASP A 164 -6.10 -10.33 -8.91
C ASP A 164 -6.68 -9.36 -9.94
N TYR A 165 -7.61 -8.52 -9.51
CA TYR A 165 -8.20 -7.53 -10.41
C TYR A 165 -7.21 -6.42 -10.78
N LEU A 166 -6.49 -5.87 -9.81
CA LEU A 166 -5.59 -4.73 -10.02
C LEU A 166 -4.23 -5.13 -10.60
N GLN A 167 -3.77 -6.36 -10.36
CA GLN A 167 -2.50 -6.90 -10.85
C GLN A 167 -1.29 -6.00 -10.55
N PRO A 168 -1.05 -5.63 -9.28
CA PRO A 168 0.09 -4.80 -8.93
C PRO A 168 1.40 -5.54 -9.17
N LYS A 169 2.43 -4.81 -9.65
CA LYS A 169 3.75 -5.37 -9.93
C LYS A 169 4.51 -5.73 -8.64
N HIS A 170 4.41 -4.89 -7.62
CA HIS A 170 5.05 -5.10 -6.32
C HIS A 170 4.00 -5.10 -5.21
N ILE A 171 4.05 -6.10 -4.35
CA ILE A 171 3.17 -6.21 -3.17
C ILE A 171 4.04 -6.20 -1.92
N SER A 172 3.74 -5.30 -0.98
CA SER A 172 4.43 -5.24 0.30
C SER A 172 3.43 -5.20 1.45
N ALA A 173 3.49 -6.16 2.33
CA ALA A 173 2.70 -6.22 3.56
C ALA A 173 3.56 -5.81 4.74
N TYR A 174 3.09 -4.86 5.54
CA TYR A 174 3.78 -4.34 6.73
C TYR A 174 3.02 -4.71 7.98
N THR A 175 3.74 -5.13 9.00
CA THR A 175 3.17 -5.45 10.31
C THR A 175 4.11 -5.07 11.44
N ALA A 176 3.56 -4.72 12.61
CA ALA A 176 4.36 -4.48 13.81
C ALA A 176 4.60 -5.75 14.62
N THR A 177 3.78 -6.77 14.40
CA THR A 177 3.82 -8.04 15.15
C THR A 177 3.69 -9.21 14.19
N MET A 178 4.49 -10.25 14.42
CA MET A 178 4.45 -11.46 13.59
C MET A 178 4.75 -12.67 14.46
N ASP A 179 3.78 -13.55 14.59
CA ASP A 179 3.94 -14.92 15.03
C ASP A 179 3.68 -15.87 13.86
N LYS A 180 3.86 -17.17 14.05
CA LYS A 180 3.66 -18.16 12.98
C LYS A 180 2.24 -18.17 12.40
N ARG A 181 1.21 -17.87 13.22
CA ARG A 181 -0.18 -17.81 12.77
C ARG A 181 -0.41 -16.60 11.89
N ILE A 182 0.07 -15.44 12.32
CA ILE A 182 -0.02 -14.18 11.58
C ILE A 182 0.76 -14.28 10.27
N GLU A 183 2.01 -14.77 10.32
CA GLU A 183 2.84 -14.98 9.12
C GLU A 183 2.15 -15.87 8.10
N SER A 184 1.75 -17.08 8.50
CA SER A 184 1.07 -18.03 7.62
C SER A 184 -0.24 -17.47 7.05
N GLY A 185 -0.99 -16.73 7.86
CA GLY A 185 -2.23 -16.08 7.46
C GLY A 185 -2.00 -14.99 6.40
N ILE A 186 -1.01 -14.12 6.61
CA ILE A 186 -0.63 -13.07 5.64
C ILE A 186 -0.15 -13.70 4.34
N ILE A 187 0.73 -14.70 4.40
CA ILE A 187 1.24 -15.37 3.20
C ILE A 187 0.09 -16.00 2.41
N LYS A 188 -0.83 -16.69 3.08
CA LYS A 188 -2.00 -17.29 2.42
C LYS A 188 -2.94 -16.25 1.81
N LEU A 189 -3.27 -15.19 2.57
CA LEU A 189 -4.27 -14.22 2.18
C LEU A 189 -3.76 -13.23 1.13
N ILE A 190 -2.55 -12.68 1.31
CA ILE A 190 -2.01 -11.60 0.46
C ILE A 190 -1.18 -12.16 -0.67
N PHE A 191 -0.31 -13.14 -0.39
CA PHE A 191 0.64 -13.69 -1.37
C PHE A 191 0.19 -15.01 -1.98
N LYS A 192 -1.03 -15.48 -1.70
CA LYS A 192 -1.62 -16.72 -2.25
C LYS A 192 -0.70 -17.93 -2.13
N SER A 193 -0.09 -18.06 -0.96
CA SER A 193 0.89 -19.10 -0.65
C SER A 193 2.21 -19.01 -1.44
N THR A 194 2.44 -17.96 -2.21
CA THR A 194 3.77 -17.65 -2.75
C THR A 194 4.63 -17.13 -1.60
N THR A 195 5.85 -17.65 -1.45
CA THR A 195 6.73 -17.21 -0.37
C THR A 195 7.28 -15.81 -0.67
N PRO A 196 6.91 -14.78 0.13
CA PRO A 196 7.49 -13.45 -0.02
C PRO A 196 8.92 -13.41 0.54
N TYR A 197 9.68 -12.38 0.19
CA TYR A 197 10.90 -12.05 0.91
C TYR A 197 10.52 -11.43 2.27
N ILE A 198 11.05 -11.99 3.37
CA ILE A 198 10.69 -11.58 4.74
C ILE A 198 11.83 -10.76 5.33
N ILE A 199 11.50 -9.58 5.85
CA ILE A 199 12.43 -8.63 6.50
C ILE A 199 11.95 -8.32 7.91
#